data_f490d95980686cbc28cf60f195ce8c9f
#
_entry.id   f490d95980686cbc28cf60f195ce8c9f
#
_cell.length_a   1.000
_cell.length_b   1.000
_cell.length_c   1.000
_cell.angle_alpha   90.00
_cell.angle_beta   90.00
_cell.angle_gamma   90.00
#
_symmetry.space_group_name_H-M   'P 1'
#
loop_
_entity.id
_entity.type
_entity.pdbx_description
1 polymer ?
#
loop_
_entity_poly.entity_id
_entity_poly.type
_entity_poly.pdbx_seq_one_letter_code
_entity_poly.pdbx_strand_id
1 'polypeptide(L)'
;MIAFKRISKDIQEITKNPVEGIGIIQYENDFLKYIVNIQLMSGIYKGFCLQLLLTFSESYPTKPPKILIFPGQNFDGRYHHHVFSDDNGFYKFCFDLLDNDFMKTDEENTGWNPSYTISSLLIQVQNFLCDPDLHHEVPKYLITQFFESMKNYKKIFKDDEGNDIIHTWDAPYPPMFFKSEAEKKSENSETL
;
A
#
# COMPACT_ATOMS: atom_id res chain seq x y z
N MET A 1 -12.56 20.79 -7.08
CA MET A 1 -13.35 19.99 -6.10
C MET A 1 -13.81 18.61 -6.60
N ILE A 2 -13.45 18.21 -7.82
CA ILE A 2 -13.74 16.87 -8.36
C ILE A 2 -12.92 15.82 -7.62
N ALA A 3 -11.63 16.07 -7.39
CA ALA A 3 -10.72 15.17 -6.67
C ALA A 3 -11.28 14.79 -5.28
N PHE A 4 -11.69 15.78 -4.49
CA PHE A 4 -12.23 15.55 -3.15
C PHE A 4 -13.42 14.60 -3.15
N LYS A 5 -14.42 14.83 -4.02
CA LYS A 5 -15.62 13.97 -4.11
C LYS A 5 -15.25 12.55 -4.53
N ARG A 6 -14.29 12.42 -5.46
CA ARG A 6 -13.87 11.13 -5.95
C ARG A 6 -13.09 10.35 -4.88
N ILE A 7 -12.13 10.98 -4.21
CA ILE A 7 -11.37 10.37 -3.11
C ILE A 7 -12.32 9.92 -2.00
N SER A 8 -13.23 10.81 -1.54
CA SER A 8 -14.22 10.45 -0.51
C SER A 8 -15.05 9.22 -0.90
N LYS A 9 -15.51 9.15 -2.15
CA LYS A 9 -16.29 8.01 -2.65
C LYS A 9 -15.46 6.73 -2.63
N ASP A 10 -14.25 6.77 -3.17
CA ASP A 10 -13.37 5.60 -3.27
C ASP A 10 -12.93 5.11 -1.89
N ILE A 11 -12.65 6.03 -0.93
CA ILE A 11 -12.34 5.66 0.46
C ILE A 11 -13.54 5.03 1.16
N GLN A 12 -14.75 5.58 0.98
CA GLN A 12 -15.97 4.97 1.52
C GLN A 12 -16.20 3.57 0.94
N GLU A 13 -15.93 3.38 -0.35
CA GLU A 13 -16.09 2.09 -1.02
C GLU A 13 -15.14 1.03 -0.45
N ILE A 14 -13.84 1.34 -0.34
CA ILE A 14 -12.86 0.39 0.21
C ILE A 14 -13.09 0.12 1.71
N THR A 15 -13.65 1.09 2.45
CA THR A 15 -14.01 0.90 3.86
C THR A 15 -15.21 -0.03 4.01
N LYS A 16 -16.20 0.06 3.11
CA LYS A 16 -17.39 -0.80 3.13
C LYS A 16 -17.12 -2.20 2.60
N ASN A 17 -16.25 -2.30 1.62
CA ASN A 17 -15.89 -3.52 0.93
C ASN A 17 -14.36 -3.69 1.02
N PRO A 18 -13.83 -4.06 2.20
CA PRO A 18 -12.40 -4.16 2.42
C PRO A 18 -11.79 -5.23 1.53
N VAL A 19 -10.62 -4.93 0.98
CA VAL A 19 -9.83 -5.86 0.18
C VAL A 19 -8.93 -6.66 1.11
N GLU A 20 -8.88 -7.97 0.93
CA GLU A 20 -8.04 -8.84 1.75
C GLU A 20 -6.56 -8.43 1.66
N GLY A 21 -5.92 -8.31 2.82
CA GLY A 21 -4.53 -7.89 2.93
C GLY A 21 -4.28 -6.39 2.68
N ILE A 22 -5.32 -5.56 2.54
CA ILE A 22 -5.16 -4.11 2.32
C ILE A 22 -5.88 -3.34 3.40
N GLY A 23 -5.13 -2.52 4.14
CA GLY A 23 -5.66 -1.54 5.09
C GLY A 23 -5.31 -0.12 4.66
N ILE A 24 -6.21 0.84 4.86
CA ILE A 24 -6.00 2.23 4.50
C ILE A 24 -6.45 3.16 5.64
N ILE A 25 -5.59 4.12 6.00
CA ILE A 25 -5.88 5.15 7.00
C ILE A 25 -5.42 6.52 6.49
N GLN A 26 -6.10 7.58 6.90
CA GLN A 26 -5.68 8.93 6.56
C GLN A 26 -4.37 9.30 7.27
N TYR A 27 -3.44 9.93 6.55
CA TYR A 27 -2.14 10.34 7.08
C TYR A 27 -2.18 11.79 7.56
N GLU A 28 -1.83 12.02 8.83
CA GLU A 28 -1.69 13.35 9.45
C GLU A 28 -2.89 14.31 9.26
N ASN A 29 -4.10 13.77 9.19
CA ASN A 29 -5.31 14.54 8.87
C ASN A 29 -5.26 15.26 7.51
N ASP A 30 -4.34 14.89 6.61
CA ASP A 30 -4.26 15.39 5.25
C ASP A 30 -5.18 14.56 4.34
N PHE A 31 -6.24 15.18 3.84
CA PHE A 31 -7.22 14.52 2.98
C PHE A 31 -6.63 13.98 1.67
N LEU A 32 -5.48 14.47 1.25
CA LEU A 32 -4.80 14.01 0.03
C LEU A 32 -3.77 12.91 0.30
N LYS A 33 -3.56 12.52 1.56
CA LYS A 33 -2.55 11.53 1.92
C LYS A 33 -3.11 10.39 2.78
N TYR A 34 -2.74 9.18 2.43
CA TYR A 34 -3.14 7.98 3.16
C TYR A 34 -1.96 7.05 3.35
N ILE A 35 -1.92 6.39 4.49
CA ILE A 35 -1.07 5.22 4.71
C ILE A 35 -1.85 4.00 4.23
N VAL A 36 -1.22 3.19 3.41
CA VAL A 36 -1.76 1.92 2.95
C VAL A 36 -0.86 0.81 3.46
N ASN A 37 -1.44 -0.15 4.16
CA ASN A 37 -0.76 -1.37 4.57
C ASN A 37 -1.15 -2.49 3.62
N ILE A 38 -0.17 -3.07 2.94
CA ILE A 38 -0.40 -4.17 1.99
C ILE A 38 0.31 -5.41 2.47
N GLN A 39 -0.46 -6.47 2.74
CA GLN A 39 0.08 -7.81 2.94
C GLN A 39 0.22 -8.51 1.58
N LEU A 40 1.40 -9.04 1.31
CA LEU A 40 1.64 -9.81 0.10
C LEU A 40 1.04 -11.21 0.27
N MET A 41 0.03 -11.52 -0.56
CA MET A 41 -0.82 -12.70 -0.38
C MET A 41 -0.28 -13.95 -1.07
N SER A 42 0.69 -13.78 -1.98
CA SER A 42 1.27 -14.85 -2.80
C SER A 42 2.75 -14.61 -3.08
N GLY A 43 3.35 -15.50 -3.85
CA GLY A 43 4.76 -15.38 -4.26
C GLY A 43 5.75 -15.66 -3.14
N ILE A 44 7.02 -15.32 -3.41
CA ILE A 44 8.15 -15.59 -2.50
C ILE A 44 8.12 -14.74 -1.23
N TYR A 45 7.39 -13.62 -1.24
CA TYR A 45 7.23 -12.70 -0.10
C TYR A 45 5.89 -12.86 0.62
N LYS A 46 5.18 -13.97 0.39
CA LYS A 46 3.88 -14.22 1.02
C LYS A 46 3.91 -14.00 2.53
N GLY A 47 2.94 -13.24 3.01
CA GLY A 47 2.79 -12.88 4.43
C GLY A 47 3.54 -11.61 4.83
N PHE A 48 4.46 -11.11 3.98
CA PHE A 48 5.13 -9.85 4.26
C PHE A 48 4.18 -8.66 4.09
N CYS A 49 4.32 -7.68 4.99
CA CYS A 49 3.50 -6.49 4.99
C CYS A 49 4.32 -5.26 4.67
N LEU A 50 3.93 -4.54 3.63
CA LEU A 50 4.50 -3.25 3.25
C LEU A 50 3.60 -2.11 3.69
N GLN A 51 4.22 -1.02 4.09
CA GLN A 51 3.54 0.23 4.38
C GLN A 51 3.86 1.23 3.27
N LEU A 52 2.82 1.76 2.65
CA LEU A 52 2.90 2.68 1.51
C LEU A 52 2.31 4.03 1.87
N LEU A 53 2.87 5.09 1.30
CA LEU A 53 2.29 6.42 1.28
C LEU A 53 1.57 6.63 -0.05
N LEU A 54 0.26 6.75 -0.01
CA LEU A 54 -0.62 7.09 -1.13
C LEU A 54 -0.91 8.58 -1.10
N THR A 55 -0.54 9.31 -2.16
CA THR A 55 -0.73 10.76 -2.26
C THR A 55 -1.53 11.12 -3.50
N PHE A 56 -2.61 11.86 -3.31
CA PHE A 56 -3.44 12.36 -4.40
C PHE A 56 -3.05 13.80 -4.77
N SER A 57 -3.19 14.14 -6.03
CA SER A 57 -3.15 15.52 -6.53
C SER A 57 -4.56 16.08 -6.71
N GLU A 58 -4.66 17.40 -6.84
CA GLU A 58 -5.93 18.06 -7.19
C GLU A 58 -6.45 17.64 -8.58
N SER A 59 -5.57 17.09 -9.42
CA SER A 59 -5.91 16.58 -10.75
C SER A 59 -6.48 15.15 -10.73
N TYR A 60 -6.57 14.51 -9.56
CA TYR A 60 -7.20 13.18 -9.45
C TYR A 60 -8.70 13.26 -9.79
N PRO A 61 -9.30 12.34 -10.54
CA PRO A 61 -8.73 11.10 -11.08
C PRO A 61 -8.13 11.23 -12.50
N THR A 62 -8.02 12.44 -13.05
CA THR A 62 -7.41 12.62 -14.39
C THR A 62 -5.95 12.16 -14.40
N LYS A 63 -5.22 12.45 -13.33
CA LYS A 63 -3.88 11.91 -13.08
C LYS A 63 -3.92 10.83 -12.02
N PRO A 64 -3.06 9.80 -12.10
CA PRO A 64 -2.93 8.78 -11.07
C PRO A 64 -2.46 9.38 -9.74
N PRO A 65 -2.71 8.71 -8.61
CA PRO A 65 -2.05 9.04 -7.36
C PRO A 65 -0.58 8.61 -7.39
N LYS A 66 0.22 9.23 -6.55
CA LYS A 66 1.60 8.81 -6.27
C LYS A 66 1.59 7.79 -5.14
N ILE A 67 2.35 6.70 -5.31
CA ILE A 67 2.52 5.68 -4.27
C ILE A 67 4.01 5.48 -4.03
N LEU A 68 4.41 5.54 -2.75
CA LEU A 68 5.78 5.30 -2.29
C LEU A 68 5.77 4.28 -1.16
N ILE A 69 6.79 3.44 -1.08
CA ILE A 69 7.03 2.58 0.08
C ILE A 69 7.79 3.41 1.13
N PHE A 70 7.35 3.37 2.38
CA PHE A 70 8.01 4.09 3.47
C PHE A 70 9.45 3.63 3.68
N PRO A 71 10.34 4.54 4.14
CA PRO A 71 11.73 4.20 4.46
C PRO A 71 11.85 3.09 5.50
N GLY A 72 13.01 2.41 5.50
CA GLY A 72 13.34 1.42 6.51
C GLY A 72 12.75 0.03 6.32
N GLN A 73 11.92 -0.17 5.30
CA GLN A 73 11.34 -1.48 5.01
C GLN A 73 12.27 -2.41 4.22
N ASN A 74 13.40 -1.89 3.76
CA ASN A 74 14.46 -2.62 3.04
C ASN A 74 13.99 -3.43 1.80
N PHE A 75 12.84 -3.05 1.23
CA PHE A 75 12.27 -3.70 0.06
C PHE A 75 12.69 -2.93 -1.20
N ASP A 76 13.91 -3.14 -1.65
CA ASP A 76 14.55 -2.44 -2.77
C ASP A 76 14.80 -3.35 -3.98
N GLY A 77 15.47 -2.82 -4.99
CA GLY A 77 15.76 -3.53 -6.25
C GLY A 77 16.53 -4.84 -6.11
N ARG A 78 17.12 -5.14 -4.94
CA ARG A 78 17.72 -6.45 -4.66
C ARG A 78 16.67 -7.54 -4.49
N TYR A 79 15.49 -7.16 -4.04
CA TYR A 79 14.38 -8.06 -3.74
C TYR A 79 13.25 -7.96 -4.77
N HIS A 80 13.13 -6.79 -5.42
CA HIS A 80 12.14 -6.56 -6.45
C HIS A 80 12.70 -5.59 -7.51
N HIS A 81 12.98 -6.09 -8.70
CA HIS A 81 13.71 -5.35 -9.75
C HIS A 81 13.07 -4.02 -10.15
N HIS A 82 11.76 -3.89 -9.97
CA HIS A 82 11.02 -2.68 -10.27
C HIS A 82 10.89 -1.72 -9.09
N VAL A 83 11.60 -1.96 -7.97
CA VAL A 83 11.59 -1.09 -6.79
C VAL A 83 12.92 -0.34 -6.69
N PHE A 84 12.86 0.98 -6.57
CA PHE A 84 14.02 1.88 -6.57
C PHE A 84 13.94 2.84 -5.38
N SER A 85 15.07 3.08 -4.72
CA SER A 85 15.14 4.12 -3.69
C SER A 85 15.08 5.52 -4.31
N ASP A 86 14.47 6.47 -3.61
CA ASP A 86 14.58 7.89 -3.92
C ASP A 86 15.59 8.58 -2.98
N ASP A 87 15.86 9.86 -3.24
CA ASP A 87 16.83 10.65 -2.47
C ASP A 87 16.41 10.91 -1.01
N ASN A 88 15.14 10.68 -0.68
CA ASN A 88 14.57 10.86 0.65
C ASN A 88 14.44 9.55 1.44
N GLY A 89 14.96 8.45 0.88
CA GLY A 89 14.91 7.13 1.50
C GLY A 89 13.59 6.39 1.32
N PHE A 90 12.59 6.98 0.63
CA PHE A 90 11.42 6.26 0.17
C PHE A 90 11.79 5.35 -1.00
N TYR A 91 10.97 4.31 -1.22
CA TYR A 91 11.09 3.51 -2.42
C TYR A 91 9.91 3.78 -3.35
N LYS A 92 10.19 3.85 -4.62
CA LYS A 92 9.23 3.97 -5.71
C LYS A 92 9.34 2.74 -6.59
N PHE A 93 8.30 2.43 -7.34
CA PHE A 93 8.30 1.29 -8.23
C PHE A 93 7.84 1.69 -9.62
N CYS A 94 8.49 1.05 -10.61
CA CYS A 94 8.13 1.20 -12.01
C CYS A 94 6.86 0.39 -12.27
N PHE A 95 5.74 1.07 -12.39
CA PHE A 95 4.43 0.46 -12.59
C PHE A 95 3.59 1.35 -13.50
N ASP A 96 3.14 0.81 -14.63
CA ASP A 96 2.52 1.57 -15.72
C ASP A 96 1.26 2.34 -15.33
N LEU A 97 0.58 1.92 -14.27
CA LEU A 97 -0.61 2.61 -13.76
C LEU A 97 -0.29 3.88 -12.97
N LEU A 98 0.97 4.09 -12.60
CA LEU A 98 1.39 5.23 -11.80
C LEU A 98 2.16 6.21 -12.66
N ASP A 99 1.99 7.50 -12.37
CA ASP A 99 2.81 8.56 -12.96
C ASP A 99 4.21 8.49 -12.34
N ASN A 100 5.09 7.80 -13.03
CA ASN A 100 6.49 7.69 -12.64
C ASN A 100 7.32 8.61 -13.50
N ASP A 101 7.93 9.62 -12.88
CA ASP A 101 8.86 10.56 -13.55
C ASP A 101 10.04 9.90 -14.26
N PHE A 102 10.24 8.59 -14.05
CA PHE A 102 11.31 7.81 -14.69
C PHE A 102 11.01 7.36 -16.11
N MET A 103 9.72 7.22 -16.44
CA MET A 103 9.27 6.65 -17.70
C MET A 103 8.82 7.73 -18.67
N LYS A 104 9.30 8.96 -18.51
CA LYS A 104 9.12 10.01 -19.53
C LYS A 104 9.89 9.65 -20.80
N THR A 105 9.44 8.62 -21.49
CA THR A 105 9.46 8.58 -22.92
C THR A 105 8.37 9.54 -23.40
N ASP A 106 8.61 10.28 -24.49
CA ASP A 106 7.71 11.28 -25.06
C ASP A 106 6.29 10.78 -25.43
N GLU A 107 5.96 9.56 -25.08
CA GLU A 107 4.65 8.94 -25.24
C GLU A 107 3.89 9.01 -23.93
N GLU A 108 2.83 9.83 -23.90
CA GLU A 108 1.90 10.08 -22.78
C GLU A 108 1.08 8.85 -22.33
N ASN A 109 1.54 7.63 -22.55
CA ASN A 109 0.81 6.41 -22.23
C ASN A 109 1.22 5.86 -20.86
N THR A 110 0.73 6.51 -19.81
CA THR A 110 0.53 5.79 -18.56
C THR A 110 -0.66 4.85 -18.75
N GLY A 111 -0.58 3.61 -18.25
CA GLY A 111 -1.73 2.68 -18.24
C GLY A 111 -2.87 3.14 -17.34
N TRP A 112 -2.79 4.36 -16.78
CA TRP A 112 -3.81 4.95 -15.92
C TRP A 112 -5.08 5.29 -16.69
N ASN A 113 -6.21 4.93 -16.10
CA ASN A 113 -7.53 5.34 -16.55
C ASN A 113 -8.31 5.98 -15.39
N PRO A 114 -8.93 7.15 -15.56
CA PRO A 114 -9.71 7.81 -14.52
C PRO A 114 -10.89 6.98 -13.96
N SER A 115 -11.28 5.90 -14.61
CA SER A 115 -12.30 4.97 -14.12
C SER A 115 -11.78 4.01 -13.03
N TYR A 116 -10.47 3.85 -12.89
CA TYR A 116 -9.90 3.04 -11.81
C TYR A 116 -10.28 3.61 -10.44
N THR A 117 -10.72 2.75 -9.54
CA THR A 117 -10.96 3.08 -8.13
C THR A 117 -9.69 2.86 -7.32
N ILE A 118 -9.63 3.42 -6.11
CA ILE A 118 -8.54 3.16 -5.17
C ILE A 118 -8.43 1.65 -4.91
N SER A 119 -9.55 0.95 -4.73
CA SER A 119 -9.56 -0.51 -4.52
C SER A 119 -8.93 -1.27 -5.68
N SER A 120 -9.33 -0.96 -6.93
CA SER A 120 -8.79 -1.63 -8.11
C SER A 120 -7.30 -1.36 -8.31
N LEU A 121 -6.86 -0.13 -8.03
CA LEU A 121 -5.45 0.24 -8.06
C LEU A 121 -4.63 -0.53 -7.02
N LEU A 122 -5.09 -0.56 -5.76
CA LEU A 122 -4.35 -1.21 -4.68
C LEU A 122 -4.28 -2.73 -4.84
N ILE A 123 -5.30 -3.37 -5.40
CA ILE A 123 -5.26 -4.80 -5.79
C ILE A 123 -4.14 -5.03 -6.82
N GLN A 124 -4.04 -4.17 -7.82
CA GLN A 124 -3.00 -4.32 -8.84
C GLN A 124 -1.61 -4.06 -8.27
N VAL A 125 -1.46 -3.06 -7.38
CA VAL A 125 -0.20 -2.82 -6.66
C VAL A 125 0.18 -4.02 -5.78
N GLN A 126 -0.79 -4.63 -5.08
CA GLN A 126 -0.56 -5.83 -4.28
C GLN A 126 -0.05 -6.99 -5.14
N ASN A 127 -0.70 -7.24 -6.28
CA ASN A 127 -0.30 -8.29 -7.22
C ASN A 127 1.09 -8.02 -7.80
N PHE A 128 1.35 -6.78 -8.22
CA PHE A 128 2.67 -6.37 -8.73
C PHE A 128 3.78 -6.61 -7.71
N LEU A 129 3.56 -6.24 -6.44
CA LEU A 129 4.55 -6.43 -5.38
C LEU A 129 4.73 -7.89 -4.96
N CYS A 130 3.76 -8.76 -5.25
CA CYS A 130 3.88 -10.21 -5.02
C CYS A 130 4.79 -10.90 -6.03
N ASP A 131 4.98 -10.32 -7.22
CA ASP A 131 5.70 -10.95 -8.33
C ASP A 131 6.90 -10.10 -8.75
N PRO A 132 8.11 -10.41 -8.21
CA PRO A 132 9.32 -9.64 -8.49
C PRO A 132 9.94 -9.96 -9.84
N ASP A 133 9.16 -10.00 -10.93
CA ASP A 133 9.59 -10.33 -12.29
C ASP A 133 10.16 -11.76 -12.45
N LEU A 134 9.37 -12.62 -13.07
CA LEU A 134 9.70 -14.04 -13.30
C LEU A 134 10.98 -14.28 -14.14
N HIS A 135 11.50 -13.26 -14.81
CA HIS A 135 12.71 -13.38 -15.63
C HIS A 135 14.01 -13.24 -14.81
N HIS A 136 13.91 -12.76 -13.56
CA HIS A 136 15.05 -12.59 -12.68
C HIS A 136 14.78 -13.27 -11.34
N GLU A 137 15.11 -14.55 -11.24
CA GLU A 137 14.98 -15.28 -9.98
C GLU A 137 15.78 -14.58 -8.87
N VAL A 138 15.09 -14.14 -7.84
CA VAL A 138 15.74 -13.63 -6.62
C VAL A 138 16.42 -14.82 -5.93
N PRO A 139 17.74 -14.80 -5.73
CA PRO A 139 18.44 -15.89 -5.07
C PRO A 139 17.87 -16.19 -3.69
N LYS A 140 17.69 -17.47 -3.35
CA LYS A 140 17.11 -17.90 -2.06
C LYS A 140 17.79 -17.28 -0.84
N TYR A 141 19.11 -17.09 -0.89
CA TYR A 141 19.85 -16.48 0.22
C TYR A 141 19.46 -15.02 0.44
N LEU A 142 19.15 -14.25 -0.60
CA LEU A 142 18.65 -12.88 -0.49
C LEU A 142 17.27 -12.86 0.15
N ILE A 143 16.39 -13.79 -0.22
CA ILE A 143 15.06 -13.92 0.39
C ILE A 143 15.22 -14.19 1.89
N THR A 144 16.10 -15.12 2.27
CA THR A 144 16.40 -15.40 3.68
C THR A 144 16.92 -14.18 4.39
N GLN A 145 17.90 -13.46 3.80
CA GLN A 145 18.44 -12.23 4.38
C GLN A 145 17.38 -11.15 4.56
N PHE A 146 16.48 -11.00 3.58
CA PHE A 146 15.36 -10.07 3.68
C PHE A 146 14.49 -10.38 4.90
N PHE A 147 14.01 -11.61 5.05
CA PHE A 147 13.18 -11.99 6.19
C PHE A 147 13.92 -11.84 7.52
N GLU A 148 15.20 -12.19 7.58
CA GLU A 148 16.02 -11.97 8.79
C GLU A 148 16.13 -10.47 9.14
N SER A 149 16.36 -9.59 8.16
CA SER A 149 16.44 -8.15 8.37
C SER A 149 15.14 -7.56 8.88
N MET A 150 14.02 -8.17 8.51
CA MET A 150 12.68 -7.70 8.87
C MET A 150 12.18 -8.19 10.22
N LYS A 151 12.82 -9.18 10.85
CA LYS A 151 12.42 -9.69 12.17
C LYS A 151 12.37 -8.61 13.25
N ASN A 152 13.25 -7.63 13.16
CA ASN A 152 13.33 -6.52 14.11
C ASN A 152 12.58 -5.25 13.63
N TYR A 153 11.98 -5.30 12.45
CA TYR A 153 11.25 -4.15 11.94
C TYR A 153 9.93 -4.00 12.65
N LYS A 154 9.72 -2.83 13.21
CA LYS A 154 8.47 -2.47 13.90
C LYS A 154 7.72 -1.43 13.08
N LYS A 155 6.44 -1.68 12.84
CA LYS A 155 5.52 -0.72 12.24
C LYS A 155 4.71 -0.08 13.34
N ILE A 156 4.50 1.22 13.22
CA ILE A 156 3.67 1.98 14.14
C ILE A 156 2.39 2.32 13.42
N PHE A 157 1.28 1.88 13.98
CA PHE A 157 -0.07 2.23 13.55
C PHE A 157 -0.71 3.10 14.61
N LYS A 158 -1.75 3.82 14.24
CA LYS A 158 -2.57 4.55 15.21
C LYS A 158 -3.91 3.85 15.32
N ASP A 159 -4.39 3.70 16.56
CA ASP A 159 -5.77 3.27 16.82
C ASP A 159 -6.77 4.41 16.59
N ASP A 160 -8.06 4.12 16.75
CA ASP A 160 -9.14 5.11 16.60
C ASP A 160 -9.03 6.25 17.62
N GLU A 161 -8.28 6.06 18.71
CA GLU A 161 -8.03 7.04 19.79
C GLU A 161 -6.73 7.81 19.57
N GLY A 162 -5.94 7.46 18.55
CA GLY A 162 -4.68 8.11 18.21
C GLY A 162 -3.47 7.55 18.97
N ASN A 163 -3.60 6.45 19.71
CA ASN A 163 -2.50 5.78 20.39
C ASN A 163 -1.66 4.97 19.42
N ASP A 164 -0.35 4.87 19.69
CA ASP A 164 0.56 4.06 18.88
C ASP A 164 0.36 2.57 19.14
N ILE A 165 0.08 1.82 18.08
CA ILE A 165 0.09 0.35 18.07
C ILE A 165 1.37 -0.09 17.36
N ILE A 166 2.26 -0.75 18.11
CA ILE A 166 3.48 -1.31 17.55
C ILE A 166 3.18 -2.71 17.02
N HIS A 167 3.46 -2.91 15.75
CA HIS A 167 3.23 -4.17 15.07
C HIS A 167 4.56 -4.72 14.55
N THR A 168 4.87 -5.97 14.86
CA THR A 168 6.01 -6.69 14.30
C THR A 168 5.59 -7.42 13.03
N TRP A 169 6.53 -7.67 12.13
CA TRP A 169 6.22 -8.22 10.80
C TRP A 169 5.57 -9.60 10.84
N ASP A 170 5.86 -10.40 11.86
CA ASP A 170 5.35 -11.76 12.09
C ASP A 170 4.01 -11.82 12.84
N ALA A 171 3.54 -10.68 13.34
CA ALA A 171 2.24 -10.60 13.99
C ALA A 171 1.12 -10.44 12.96
N PRO A 172 -0.08 -10.98 13.20
CA PRO A 172 -1.23 -10.74 12.34
C PRO A 172 -1.56 -9.25 12.29
N TYR A 173 -2.11 -8.81 11.17
CA TYR A 173 -2.54 -7.42 11.02
C TYR A 173 -3.50 -7.02 12.13
N PRO A 174 -3.40 -5.81 12.67
CA PRO A 174 -4.37 -5.31 13.63
C PRO A 174 -5.78 -5.39 13.04
N PRO A 175 -6.75 -5.98 13.76
CA PRO A 175 -8.11 -6.18 13.24
C PRO A 175 -8.80 -4.91 12.72
N MET A 176 -8.44 -3.76 13.29
CA MET A 176 -9.03 -2.46 12.93
C MET A 176 -8.84 -2.07 11.46
N PHE A 177 -7.84 -2.64 10.78
CA PHE A 177 -7.61 -2.33 9.36
C PHE A 177 -8.51 -3.12 8.40
N PHE A 178 -9.21 -4.13 8.93
CA PHE A 178 -9.99 -5.07 8.13
C PHE A 178 -11.45 -5.16 8.57
N LYS A 179 -11.84 -4.51 9.68
CA LYS A 179 -13.22 -4.55 10.15
C LYS A 179 -14.08 -3.60 9.33
N SER A 180 -15.07 -4.16 8.65
CA SER A 180 -16.16 -3.39 8.06
C SER A 180 -17.00 -2.75 9.17
N GLU A 181 -17.70 -1.65 8.86
CA GLU A 181 -18.66 -1.06 9.82
C GLU A 181 -19.73 -2.06 10.28
N ALA A 182 -20.03 -3.08 9.49
CA ALA A 182 -20.96 -4.15 9.85
C ALA A 182 -20.40 -5.03 10.97
N GLU A 183 -19.10 -5.31 10.96
CA GLU A 183 -18.43 -6.10 12.02
C GLU A 183 -18.28 -5.30 13.31
N LYS A 184 -18.01 -3.99 13.21
CA LYS A 184 -17.99 -3.07 14.37
C LYS A 184 -19.36 -3.00 15.06
N LYS A 185 -20.47 -3.10 14.30
CA LYS A 185 -21.82 -3.10 14.86
C LYS A 185 -22.21 -4.43 15.52
N SER A 186 -21.70 -5.57 15.05
CA SER A 186 -21.99 -6.87 15.66
C SER A 186 -21.32 -7.02 17.03
N GLU A 187 -20.09 -6.53 17.21
CA GLU A 187 -19.40 -6.59 18.49
C GLU A 187 -20.04 -5.69 19.56
N ASN A 188 -20.56 -4.53 19.16
CA ASN A 188 -21.28 -3.64 20.10
C ASN A 188 -22.69 -4.16 20.47
N SER A 189 -23.24 -5.15 19.76
CA SER A 189 -24.51 -5.78 20.08
C SER A 189 -24.41 -7.00 21.00
N GLU A 190 -23.21 -7.56 21.16
CA GLU A 190 -22.94 -8.69 22.07
C GLU A 190 -22.53 -8.26 23.50
N THR A 191 -22.35 -6.95 23.72
CA THR A 191 -21.93 -6.39 25.02
C THR A 191 -23.09 -5.73 25.81
N LEU A 192 -24.34 -5.96 25.43
CA LEU A 192 -25.57 -5.58 26.13
C LEU A 192 -26.36 -6.84 26.49
#